data_9a1b9bce023b95d8c800020b29225e76
#
_entry.id   9a1b9bce023b95d8c800020b29225e76
#
_cell.length_a   1.000
_cell.length_b   1.000
_cell.length_c   1.000
_cell.angle_alpha   90.00
_cell.angle_beta   90.00
_cell.angle_gamma   90.00
#
_symmetry.space_group_name_H-M   'P 1'
#
loop_
_entity.id
_entity.type
_entity.pdbx_description
1 polymer ?
#
loop_
_entity_poly.entity_id
_entity_poly.type
_entity_poly.pdbx_seq_one_letter_code
_entity_poly.pdbx_strand_id
1 'polypeptide(L)'
;EVGTFMSPILLRVKDSSNAVNVHEIEAFGPVSSVMSYNKVEEAVALSKKGKGSLCCSITTHDQSVATEFVRNAASMHGRILVLDRECAKESTGHGSPLPLLVHGGPGRAGGGEEMGGLRGIRHYMQRTAIQGHPSMLTAITEQFQPGAAQPESKPHVFRKHFEELRIGETVTTAKHTVTETDITNFANVSGDNFYAHMDATSLEGTIFEGRVAHGYFILSKAAGLFVEAKKGPVLLNYGIDECRFTKPVYPGATIGVKLTVKEKIDQEKRSEDDVAKGIVKYYVEVYDDTDEVVAVTTILTMVKKLDQS
;
A
#
# COMPACT_ATOMS: atom_id res chain seq x y z
N GLU A 1 -0.51 -49.83 -26.16
CA GLU A 1 -0.13 -48.49 -25.72
C GLU A 1 0.74 -48.60 -24.48
N VAL A 2 1.88 -47.93 -24.48
CA VAL A 2 2.80 -47.90 -23.34
C VAL A 2 2.68 -46.48 -22.73
N GLY A 3 2.05 -46.38 -21.56
CA GLY A 3 1.92 -45.13 -20.84
C GLY A 3 0.66 -45.03 -19.96
N THR A 4 0.54 -43.98 -19.19
CA THR A 4 -0.56 -43.67 -18.25
C THR A 4 -1.58 -42.70 -18.84
N PHE A 5 -1.81 -42.77 -20.15
CA PHE A 5 -2.75 -41.88 -20.83
C PHE A 5 -4.20 -42.28 -20.56
N MET A 6 -5.01 -41.29 -20.18
CA MET A 6 -6.45 -41.42 -19.93
C MET A 6 -7.18 -40.34 -20.71
N SER A 7 -8.26 -40.69 -21.38
CA SER A 7 -9.16 -39.70 -22.00
C SER A 7 -9.90 -38.90 -20.92
N PRO A 8 -10.22 -37.62 -21.17
CA PRO A 8 -11.06 -36.84 -20.26
C PRO A 8 -12.40 -37.52 -19.96
N ILE A 9 -12.78 -37.57 -18.70
CA ILE A 9 -14.04 -38.15 -18.22
C ILE A 9 -14.88 -37.07 -17.58
N LEU A 10 -16.14 -36.94 -18.02
CA LEU A 10 -17.12 -36.06 -17.41
C LEU A 10 -18.24 -36.89 -16.79
N LEU A 11 -18.40 -36.78 -15.49
CA LEU A 11 -19.41 -37.47 -14.71
C LEU A 11 -20.58 -36.53 -14.39
N ARG A 12 -21.80 -36.96 -14.68
CA ARG A 12 -23.00 -36.25 -14.26
C ARG A 12 -23.53 -36.86 -12.94
N VAL A 13 -23.59 -36.06 -11.91
CA VAL A 13 -24.16 -36.43 -10.62
C VAL A 13 -25.68 -36.28 -10.69
N LYS A 14 -26.41 -37.38 -10.50
CA LYS A 14 -27.89 -37.38 -10.62
C LYS A 14 -28.58 -36.69 -9.43
N ASP A 15 -28.04 -36.85 -8.24
CA ASP A 15 -28.54 -36.25 -7.01
C ASP A 15 -27.39 -35.49 -6.33
N SER A 16 -27.31 -34.19 -6.60
CA SER A 16 -26.25 -33.31 -6.08
C SER A 16 -26.31 -33.20 -4.54
N SER A 17 -27.51 -33.26 -3.97
CA SER A 17 -27.71 -33.04 -2.53
C SER A 17 -27.20 -34.20 -1.68
N ASN A 18 -27.37 -35.43 -2.16
CA ASN A 18 -27.03 -36.66 -1.43
C ASN A 18 -25.75 -37.35 -1.92
N ALA A 19 -25.07 -36.77 -2.91
CA ALA A 19 -23.80 -37.32 -3.40
C ALA A 19 -22.72 -37.22 -2.33
N VAL A 20 -21.98 -38.30 -2.10
CA VAL A 20 -20.90 -38.39 -1.10
C VAL A 20 -19.56 -38.57 -1.78
N ASN A 21 -19.40 -39.64 -2.55
CA ASN A 21 -18.09 -40.00 -3.13
C ASN A 21 -17.45 -38.92 -3.98
N VAL A 22 -18.23 -38.12 -4.71
CA VAL A 22 -17.73 -37.01 -5.55
C VAL A 22 -17.07 -35.91 -4.73
N HIS A 23 -17.37 -35.79 -3.47
CA HIS A 23 -16.79 -34.80 -2.54
C HIS A 23 -15.68 -35.39 -1.66
N GLU A 24 -15.63 -36.69 -1.47
CA GLU A 24 -14.68 -37.35 -0.57
C GLU A 24 -13.48 -37.97 -1.29
N ILE A 25 -13.67 -38.37 -2.56
CA ILE A 25 -12.66 -39.04 -3.35
C ILE A 25 -12.10 -38.00 -4.38
N GLU A 26 -10.82 -37.68 -4.27
CA GLU A 26 -10.13 -36.92 -5.28
C GLU A 26 -9.65 -37.83 -6.40
N ALA A 27 -10.22 -37.67 -7.61
CA ALA A 27 -9.72 -38.34 -8.79
C ALA A 27 -8.54 -37.55 -9.36
N PHE A 28 -7.34 -37.95 -9.02
CA PHE A 28 -6.10 -37.29 -9.45
C PHE A 28 -5.82 -37.59 -10.93
N GLY A 29 -6.60 -37.00 -11.84
CA GLY A 29 -6.55 -37.23 -13.27
C GLY A 29 -7.56 -36.36 -14.03
N PRO A 30 -7.74 -36.58 -15.35
CA PRO A 30 -8.64 -35.79 -16.18
C PRO A 30 -10.12 -36.18 -15.98
N VAL A 31 -10.58 -36.12 -14.75
CA VAL A 31 -11.95 -36.47 -14.35
C VAL A 31 -12.62 -35.23 -13.75
N SER A 32 -13.78 -34.89 -14.28
CA SER A 32 -14.62 -33.79 -13.78
C SER A 32 -16.03 -34.26 -13.48
N SER A 33 -16.68 -33.66 -12.49
CA SER A 33 -18.06 -33.95 -12.13
C SER A 33 -18.93 -32.69 -12.30
N VAL A 34 -20.12 -32.89 -12.87
CA VAL A 34 -21.14 -31.84 -13.03
C VAL A 34 -22.29 -32.10 -12.08
N MET A 35 -22.61 -31.06 -11.31
CA MET A 35 -23.73 -31.05 -10.38
C MET A 35 -24.64 -29.85 -10.68
N SER A 36 -25.94 -30.09 -10.75
CA SER A 36 -26.93 -29.02 -10.89
C SER A 36 -27.34 -28.45 -9.55
N TYR A 37 -27.66 -27.17 -9.52
CA TYR A 37 -28.24 -26.47 -8.40
C TYR A 37 -29.28 -25.46 -8.90
N ASN A 38 -30.18 -25.01 -8.02
CA ASN A 38 -31.26 -24.08 -8.37
C ASN A 38 -31.03 -22.66 -7.82
N LYS A 39 -30.25 -22.55 -6.73
CA LYS A 39 -30.00 -21.30 -6.02
C LYS A 39 -28.52 -21.17 -5.66
N VAL A 40 -28.05 -19.93 -5.46
CA VAL A 40 -26.66 -19.65 -5.10
C VAL A 40 -26.26 -20.30 -3.78
N GLU A 41 -27.16 -20.32 -2.81
CA GLU A 41 -26.94 -20.98 -1.52
C GLU A 41 -26.66 -22.49 -1.65
N GLU A 42 -27.31 -23.14 -2.61
CA GLU A 42 -27.05 -24.57 -2.91
C GLU A 42 -25.65 -24.73 -3.53
N ALA A 43 -25.26 -23.84 -4.45
CA ALA A 43 -23.92 -23.85 -5.03
C ALA A 43 -22.85 -23.66 -3.95
N VAL A 44 -23.04 -22.71 -3.03
CA VAL A 44 -22.18 -22.52 -1.86
C VAL A 44 -22.09 -23.78 -1.01
N ALA A 45 -23.21 -24.39 -0.68
CA ALA A 45 -23.24 -25.62 0.12
C ALA A 45 -22.51 -26.77 -0.57
N LEU A 46 -22.73 -26.96 -1.88
CA LEU A 46 -22.05 -27.99 -2.67
C LEU A 46 -20.54 -27.75 -2.73
N SER A 47 -20.11 -26.52 -2.96
CA SER A 47 -18.69 -26.17 -3.03
C SER A 47 -17.94 -26.43 -1.72
N LYS A 48 -18.62 -26.33 -0.58
CA LYS A 48 -18.06 -26.57 0.75
C LYS A 48 -17.99 -28.03 1.17
N LYS A 49 -18.75 -28.91 0.52
CA LYS A 49 -18.77 -30.35 0.84
C LYS A 49 -17.39 -31.02 0.68
N GLY A 50 -16.53 -30.50 -0.19
CA GLY A 50 -15.15 -30.96 -0.34
C GLY A 50 -14.23 -30.66 0.84
N LYS A 51 -14.69 -29.95 1.87
CA LYS A 51 -13.97 -29.65 3.13
C LYS A 51 -12.65 -28.87 2.93
N GLY A 52 -12.56 -28.12 1.87
CA GLY A 52 -11.42 -27.27 1.53
C GLY A 52 -10.85 -27.54 0.15
N SER A 53 -10.57 -26.47 -0.59
CA SER A 53 -9.90 -26.54 -1.89
C SER A 53 -8.87 -25.43 -2.03
N LEU A 54 -7.85 -25.66 -2.86
CA LEU A 54 -6.86 -24.62 -3.22
C LEU A 54 -7.51 -23.51 -4.01
N CYS A 55 -8.35 -23.86 -4.98
CA CYS A 55 -8.94 -22.92 -5.93
C CYS A 55 -10.42 -23.18 -6.13
N CYS A 56 -11.16 -22.11 -6.35
CA CYS A 56 -12.53 -22.11 -6.82
C CYS A 56 -12.69 -21.01 -7.88
N SER A 57 -13.59 -21.21 -8.85
CA SER A 57 -13.98 -20.17 -9.79
C SER A 57 -15.48 -19.99 -9.82
N ILE A 58 -15.91 -18.75 -9.92
CA ILE A 58 -17.30 -18.38 -10.22
C ILE A 58 -17.33 -17.58 -11.52
N THR A 59 -18.20 -17.94 -12.43
CA THR A 59 -18.45 -17.20 -13.66
C THR A 59 -19.83 -16.57 -13.57
N THR A 60 -19.87 -15.26 -13.45
CA THR A 60 -21.13 -14.48 -13.38
C THR A 60 -20.86 -13.05 -13.75
N HIS A 61 -21.87 -12.36 -14.31
CA HIS A 61 -21.86 -10.92 -14.53
C HIS A 61 -22.72 -10.18 -13.48
N ASP A 62 -23.41 -10.91 -12.64
CA ASP A 62 -24.23 -10.37 -11.55
C ASP A 62 -23.39 -10.20 -10.28
N GLN A 63 -23.21 -8.92 -9.89
CA GLN A 63 -22.43 -8.55 -8.71
C GLN A 63 -23.03 -9.08 -7.39
N SER A 64 -24.36 -9.21 -7.32
CA SER A 64 -25.02 -9.72 -6.12
C SER A 64 -24.73 -11.20 -5.95
N VAL A 65 -24.82 -11.98 -7.02
CA VAL A 65 -24.47 -13.41 -7.06
C VAL A 65 -23.00 -13.64 -6.72
N ALA A 66 -22.09 -12.84 -7.29
CA ALA A 66 -20.67 -12.91 -6.99
C ALA A 66 -20.40 -12.63 -5.49
N THR A 67 -21.00 -11.57 -4.98
CA THR A 67 -20.83 -11.15 -3.58
C THR A 67 -21.34 -12.21 -2.60
N GLU A 68 -22.54 -12.72 -2.85
CA GLU A 68 -23.15 -13.76 -2.02
C GLU A 68 -22.32 -15.03 -2.01
N PHE A 69 -21.92 -15.53 -3.18
CA PHE A 69 -21.09 -16.72 -3.28
C PHE A 69 -19.76 -16.54 -2.57
N VAL A 70 -19.01 -15.47 -2.87
CA VAL A 70 -17.68 -15.25 -2.30
C VAL A 70 -17.74 -15.13 -0.78
N ARG A 71 -18.66 -14.33 -0.24
CA ARG A 71 -18.77 -14.15 1.22
C ARG A 71 -19.08 -15.44 1.97
N ASN A 72 -19.93 -16.28 1.37
CA ASN A 72 -20.38 -17.51 2.02
C ASN A 72 -19.47 -18.72 1.76
N ALA A 73 -18.70 -18.73 0.67
CA ALA A 73 -17.82 -19.85 0.30
C ALA A 73 -16.34 -19.66 0.69
N ALA A 74 -15.88 -18.42 0.88
CA ALA A 74 -14.46 -18.08 1.04
C ALA A 74 -13.72 -18.84 2.14
N SER A 75 -14.42 -19.22 3.22
CA SER A 75 -13.81 -19.98 4.32
C SER A 75 -13.32 -21.39 3.95
N MET A 76 -13.72 -21.90 2.79
CA MET A 76 -13.38 -23.25 2.31
C MET A 76 -12.54 -23.26 1.03
N HIS A 77 -12.16 -22.09 0.52
CA HIS A 77 -11.38 -21.97 -0.72
C HIS A 77 -10.18 -21.05 -0.53
N GLY A 78 -9.00 -21.49 -0.89
CA GLY A 78 -7.78 -20.70 -0.79
C GLY A 78 -7.81 -19.49 -1.72
N ARG A 79 -8.18 -19.68 -2.96
CA ARG A 79 -8.36 -18.64 -3.97
C ARG A 79 -9.74 -18.76 -4.61
N ILE A 80 -10.40 -17.63 -4.82
CA ILE A 80 -11.64 -17.58 -5.60
C ILE A 80 -11.39 -16.65 -6.78
N LEU A 81 -11.48 -17.19 -7.99
CA LEU A 81 -11.44 -16.44 -9.23
C LEU A 81 -12.85 -16.08 -9.66
N VAL A 82 -13.15 -14.79 -9.71
CA VAL A 82 -14.42 -14.29 -10.24
C VAL A 82 -14.22 -13.90 -11.71
N LEU A 83 -14.91 -14.59 -12.60
CA LEU A 83 -14.84 -14.36 -14.03
C LEU A 83 -16.13 -13.70 -14.51
N ASP A 84 -15.98 -12.61 -15.23
CA ASP A 84 -17.06 -11.93 -15.94
C ASP A 84 -16.64 -11.60 -17.40
N ARG A 85 -17.42 -10.80 -18.10
CA ARG A 85 -17.14 -10.41 -19.49
C ARG A 85 -15.92 -9.50 -19.59
N GLU A 86 -15.64 -8.69 -18.57
CA GLU A 86 -14.59 -7.67 -18.60
C GLU A 86 -13.20 -8.30 -18.46
N CYS A 87 -13.07 -9.33 -17.62
CA CYS A 87 -11.79 -9.96 -17.34
C CYS A 87 -11.54 -11.30 -18.04
N ALA A 88 -12.53 -11.88 -18.71
CA ALA A 88 -12.43 -13.25 -19.25
C ALA A 88 -11.29 -13.47 -20.25
N LYS A 89 -10.90 -12.43 -21.01
CA LYS A 89 -9.80 -12.51 -21.99
C LYS A 89 -8.42 -12.28 -21.39
N GLU A 90 -8.35 -11.61 -20.24
CA GLU A 90 -7.11 -11.18 -19.59
C GLU A 90 -6.81 -11.95 -18.31
N SER A 91 -7.66 -12.90 -17.95
CA SER A 91 -7.47 -13.72 -16.77
C SER A 91 -6.21 -14.56 -16.87
N THR A 92 -5.40 -14.57 -15.81
CA THR A 92 -4.23 -15.46 -15.68
C THR A 92 -4.61 -16.93 -15.54
N GLY A 93 -5.90 -17.21 -15.49
CA GLY A 93 -6.44 -18.55 -15.31
C GLY A 93 -6.61 -18.96 -13.84
N HIS A 94 -7.34 -20.05 -13.70
CA HIS A 94 -7.65 -20.65 -12.42
C HIS A 94 -6.40 -21.28 -11.79
N GLY A 95 -6.12 -20.95 -10.57
CA GLY A 95 -5.06 -21.60 -9.80
C GLY A 95 -3.65 -21.07 -10.01
N SER A 96 -3.42 -20.01 -10.79
CA SER A 96 -2.08 -19.43 -10.94
C SER A 96 -1.57 -18.85 -9.60
N PRO A 97 -0.39 -19.28 -9.11
CA PRO A 97 0.21 -18.77 -7.88
C PRO A 97 0.88 -17.40 -8.14
N LEU A 98 0.14 -16.32 -7.93
CA LEU A 98 0.66 -14.96 -8.05
C LEU A 98 1.13 -14.41 -6.70
N PRO A 99 2.15 -13.55 -6.65
CA PRO A 99 2.77 -13.07 -5.41
C PRO A 99 1.81 -12.42 -4.39
N LEU A 100 0.69 -11.86 -4.86
CA LEU A 100 -0.32 -11.22 -4.00
C LEU A 100 -1.49 -12.15 -3.64
N LEU A 101 -1.58 -13.34 -4.23
CA LEU A 101 -2.66 -14.29 -4.00
C LEU A 101 -2.28 -15.31 -2.92
N VAL A 102 -1.98 -14.82 -1.73
CA VAL A 102 -1.64 -15.65 -0.56
C VAL A 102 -2.91 -16.12 0.14
N HIS A 103 -2.95 -17.39 0.54
CA HIS A 103 -4.06 -17.96 1.27
C HIS A 103 -3.61 -18.91 2.39
N GLY A 104 -4.52 -19.19 3.34
CA GLY A 104 -4.24 -19.99 4.52
C GLY A 104 -4.37 -21.49 4.33
N GLY A 105 -4.71 -22.01 3.15
CA GLY A 105 -4.91 -23.43 2.90
C GLY A 105 -6.09 -24.00 3.70
N PRO A 106 -7.33 -23.62 3.38
CA PRO A 106 -8.49 -23.98 4.20
C PRO A 106 -8.77 -25.49 4.20
N GLY A 107 -9.10 -26.03 5.37
CA GLY A 107 -9.48 -27.42 5.54
C GLY A 107 -8.42 -28.40 5.03
N ARG A 108 -8.85 -29.38 4.21
CA ARG A 108 -7.97 -30.42 3.65
C ARG A 108 -7.10 -29.97 2.46
N ALA A 109 -7.26 -28.73 2.01
CA ALA A 109 -6.44 -28.20 0.91
C ALA A 109 -4.94 -28.13 1.22
N GLY A 110 -4.59 -28.20 2.50
CA GLY A 110 -3.23 -27.96 2.92
C GLY A 110 -2.86 -26.49 2.85
N GLY A 111 -1.82 -26.09 3.52
CA GLY A 111 -1.63 -24.68 3.70
C GLY A 111 -0.25 -24.16 3.57
N GLY A 112 -0.22 -22.93 3.53
CA GLY A 112 0.95 -22.11 3.46
C GLY A 112 0.80 -21.03 2.41
N GLU A 113 1.74 -20.12 2.43
CA GLU A 113 1.83 -19.09 1.41
C GLU A 113 2.17 -19.75 0.07
N GLU A 114 1.42 -19.40 -0.96
CA GLU A 114 1.73 -19.82 -2.33
C GLU A 114 3.11 -19.27 -2.73
N MET A 115 3.87 -20.10 -3.40
CA MET A 115 5.30 -19.94 -3.63
C MET A 115 5.60 -19.02 -4.81
N GLY A 116 4.98 -17.84 -4.86
CA GLY A 116 5.21 -16.86 -5.92
C GLY A 116 6.18 -15.73 -5.52
N GLY A 117 7.23 -15.52 -6.31
CA GLY A 117 8.13 -14.38 -6.24
C GLY A 117 8.76 -14.14 -4.86
N LEU A 118 8.90 -12.88 -4.47
CA LEU A 118 9.55 -12.48 -3.21
C LEU A 118 8.85 -13.01 -1.94
N ARG A 119 7.55 -13.31 -1.99
CA ARG A 119 6.84 -13.87 -0.84
C ARG A 119 7.29 -15.29 -0.53
N GLY A 120 7.47 -16.11 -1.56
CA GLY A 120 8.01 -17.45 -1.40
C GLY A 120 9.39 -17.42 -0.76
N ILE A 121 10.27 -16.54 -1.22
CA ILE A 121 11.60 -16.34 -0.64
C ILE A 121 11.49 -15.92 0.83
N ARG A 122 10.68 -14.93 1.15
CA ARG A 122 10.49 -14.43 2.53
C ARG A 122 9.96 -15.48 3.50
N HIS A 123 9.19 -16.44 3.01
CA HIS A 123 8.68 -17.53 3.84
C HIS A 123 9.80 -18.38 4.46
N TYR A 124 10.90 -18.54 3.73
CA TYR A 124 12.07 -19.30 4.19
C TYR A 124 13.12 -18.47 4.91
N MET A 125 12.94 -17.15 5.02
CA MET A 125 13.87 -16.28 5.70
C MET A 125 13.60 -16.23 7.21
N GLN A 126 14.68 -16.24 8.01
CA GLN A 126 14.58 -15.96 9.43
C GLN A 126 14.15 -14.52 9.67
N ARG A 127 13.19 -14.32 10.55
CA ARG A 127 12.78 -13.01 11.05
C ARG A 127 13.25 -12.85 12.48
N THR A 128 13.93 -11.74 12.74
CA THR A 128 14.39 -11.38 14.08
C THR A 128 13.79 -10.03 14.47
N ALA A 129 13.12 -9.98 15.62
CA ALA A 129 12.66 -8.72 16.19
C ALA A 129 13.83 -8.04 16.91
N ILE A 130 14.05 -6.76 16.63
CA ILE A 130 15.07 -5.93 17.28
C ILE A 130 14.36 -4.86 18.09
N GLN A 131 14.76 -4.71 19.36
CA GLN A 131 14.22 -3.71 20.27
C GLN A 131 15.35 -2.87 20.85
N GLY A 132 15.16 -1.55 20.91
CA GLY A 132 16.19 -0.64 21.42
C GLY A 132 15.77 0.82 21.35
N HIS A 133 16.67 1.72 21.78
CA HIS A 133 16.50 3.15 21.62
C HIS A 133 16.42 3.53 20.13
N PRO A 134 15.53 4.50 19.73
CA PRO A 134 15.36 4.88 18.32
C PRO A 134 16.66 5.18 17.56
N SER A 135 17.62 5.86 18.18
CA SER A 135 18.91 6.15 17.52
C SER A 135 19.73 4.89 17.24
N MET A 136 19.68 3.88 18.11
CA MET A 136 20.35 2.59 17.90
C MET A 136 19.65 1.80 16.80
N LEU A 137 18.31 1.80 16.80
CA LEU A 137 17.54 1.15 15.75
C LEU A 137 17.79 1.81 14.39
N THR A 138 17.85 3.15 14.34
CA THR A 138 18.21 3.90 13.12
C THR A 138 19.58 3.47 12.57
N ALA A 139 20.59 3.35 13.44
CA ALA A 139 21.92 2.94 13.04
C ALA A 139 21.97 1.49 12.54
N ILE A 140 21.23 0.57 13.17
CA ILE A 140 21.23 -0.86 12.82
C ILE A 140 20.44 -1.11 11.52
N THR A 141 19.29 -0.45 11.36
CA THR A 141 18.38 -0.70 10.23
C THR A 141 18.64 0.18 9.02
N GLU A 142 19.48 1.20 9.16
CA GLU A 142 19.70 2.25 8.15
C GLU A 142 18.38 2.94 7.71
N GLN A 143 17.42 3.00 8.65
CA GLN A 143 16.16 3.69 8.47
C GLN A 143 15.86 4.55 9.69
N PHE A 144 15.61 5.84 9.48
CA PHE A 144 15.28 6.75 10.56
C PHE A 144 14.04 6.31 11.31
N GLN A 145 14.18 6.18 12.62
CA GLN A 145 13.08 5.87 13.54
C GLN A 145 12.64 7.17 14.25
N PRO A 146 11.35 7.51 14.26
CA PRO A 146 10.85 8.64 15.03
C PRO A 146 11.33 8.61 16.48
N GLY A 147 11.84 9.75 16.96
CA GLY A 147 12.49 9.85 18.27
C GLY A 147 14.00 9.61 18.28
N ALA A 148 14.61 9.25 17.15
CA ALA A 148 16.06 9.23 16.99
C ALA A 148 16.63 10.66 16.94
N ALA A 149 17.94 10.78 17.17
CA ALA A 149 18.65 12.06 17.03
C ALA A 149 18.53 12.61 15.61
N GLN A 150 18.28 13.93 15.52
CA GLN A 150 18.10 14.67 14.28
C GLN A 150 19.17 15.80 14.17
N PRO A 151 20.44 15.46 13.88
CA PRO A 151 21.49 16.46 13.74
C PRO A 151 21.23 17.39 12.55
N GLU A 152 21.43 18.69 12.75
CA GLU A 152 21.25 19.69 11.71
C GLU A 152 22.22 19.48 10.54
N SER A 153 21.70 19.43 9.33
CA SER A 153 22.46 19.22 8.11
C SER A 153 23.09 20.53 7.60
N LYS A 154 24.38 20.49 7.39
CA LYS A 154 25.13 21.57 6.70
C LYS A 154 26.07 20.97 5.65
N PRO A 155 25.94 21.34 4.36
CA PRO A 155 24.89 22.18 3.75
C PRO A 155 23.51 21.53 3.80
N HIS A 156 22.50 22.27 3.30
CA HIS A 156 21.13 21.76 3.17
C HIS A 156 21.09 20.41 2.44
N VAL A 157 20.23 19.48 2.88
CA VAL A 157 20.17 18.11 2.33
C VAL A 157 19.95 18.07 0.81
N PHE A 158 19.21 19.03 0.24
CA PHE A 158 19.01 19.12 -1.22
C PHE A 158 20.23 19.60 -2.00
N ARG A 159 21.32 19.98 -1.33
CA ARG A 159 22.60 20.32 -1.95
C ARG A 159 23.61 19.18 -1.93
N LYS A 160 23.25 18.06 -1.31
CA LYS A 160 24.09 16.88 -1.18
C LYS A 160 23.74 15.86 -2.23
N HIS A 161 24.76 15.21 -2.80
CA HIS A 161 24.55 14.04 -3.64
C HIS A 161 24.14 12.84 -2.79
N PHE A 162 23.67 11.78 -3.44
CA PHE A 162 23.14 10.60 -2.78
C PHE A 162 24.09 10.00 -1.73
N GLU A 163 25.38 9.92 -2.04
CA GLU A 163 26.39 9.34 -1.15
C GLU A 163 26.69 10.20 0.08
N GLU A 164 26.54 11.53 -0.06
CA GLU A 164 26.85 12.51 1.00
C GLU A 164 25.74 12.60 2.06
N LEU A 165 24.55 12.09 1.75
CA LEU A 165 23.41 12.10 2.66
C LEU A 165 23.55 11.02 3.75
N ARG A 166 23.26 11.39 4.98
CA ARG A 166 23.29 10.49 6.16
C ARG A 166 21.88 10.34 6.75
N ILE A 167 21.53 9.12 7.12
CA ILE A 167 20.25 8.85 7.78
C ILE A 167 20.18 9.63 9.10
N GLY A 168 19.03 10.29 9.33
CA GLY A 168 18.78 11.09 10.52
C GLY A 168 19.19 12.56 10.40
N GLU A 169 20.07 12.94 9.45
CA GLU A 169 20.39 14.37 9.28
C GLU A 169 19.15 15.15 8.83
N THR A 170 19.00 16.34 9.39
CA THR A 170 17.74 17.09 9.36
C THR A 170 17.99 18.53 8.96
N VAL A 171 17.02 19.10 8.27
CA VAL A 171 16.92 20.54 8.03
C VAL A 171 15.71 21.06 8.81
N THR A 172 15.93 22.08 9.62
CA THR A 172 14.87 22.83 10.29
C THR A 172 14.63 24.13 9.52
N THR A 173 13.38 24.38 9.13
CA THR A 173 13.04 25.51 8.27
C THR A 173 12.76 26.80 9.04
N ALA A 174 12.70 27.93 8.32
CA ALA A 174 11.97 29.10 8.79
C ALA A 174 10.48 28.76 9.02
N LYS A 175 9.81 29.55 9.85
CA LYS A 175 8.40 29.37 10.20
C LYS A 175 7.51 30.27 9.33
N HIS A 176 6.23 29.89 9.20
CA HIS A 176 5.19 30.63 8.49
C HIS A 176 3.93 30.70 9.33
N THR A 177 3.37 31.90 9.53
CA THR A 177 2.06 32.07 10.17
C THR A 177 0.96 31.91 9.15
N VAL A 178 0.09 30.94 9.37
CA VAL A 178 -1.07 30.64 8.50
C VAL A 178 -2.08 31.76 8.64
N THR A 179 -2.53 32.34 7.52
CA THR A 179 -3.49 33.43 7.50
C THR A 179 -4.81 33.02 6.87
N GLU A 180 -5.88 33.78 7.14
CA GLU A 180 -7.17 33.67 6.46
C GLU A 180 -7.01 33.79 4.91
N THR A 181 -6.09 34.68 4.49
CA THR A 181 -5.77 34.88 3.08
C THR A 181 -5.16 33.63 2.45
N ASP A 182 -4.28 32.92 3.18
CA ASP A 182 -3.69 31.68 2.69
C ASP A 182 -4.77 30.62 2.42
N ILE A 183 -5.73 30.48 3.33
CA ILE A 183 -6.85 29.53 3.20
C ILE A 183 -7.72 29.88 1.99
N THR A 184 -8.09 31.15 1.86
CA THR A 184 -8.92 31.64 0.75
C THR A 184 -8.20 31.49 -0.60
N ASN A 185 -6.92 31.83 -0.68
CA ASN A 185 -6.13 31.67 -1.89
C ASN A 185 -5.98 30.19 -2.28
N PHE A 186 -5.79 29.31 -1.30
CA PHE A 186 -5.67 27.89 -1.57
C PHE A 186 -7.01 27.31 -2.05
N ALA A 187 -8.13 27.70 -1.47
CA ALA A 187 -9.46 27.32 -1.93
C ALA A 187 -9.69 27.76 -3.40
N ASN A 188 -9.29 28.99 -3.75
CA ASN A 188 -9.43 29.49 -5.12
C ASN A 188 -8.58 28.72 -6.14
N VAL A 189 -7.37 28.30 -5.75
CA VAL A 189 -6.46 27.55 -6.65
C VAL A 189 -6.86 26.09 -6.76
N SER A 190 -7.26 25.46 -5.64
CA SER A 190 -7.60 24.03 -5.60
C SER A 190 -9.04 23.72 -6.00
N GLY A 191 -9.96 24.67 -5.82
CA GLY A 191 -11.39 24.45 -5.92
C GLY A 191 -12.01 23.82 -4.67
N ASP A 192 -11.21 23.56 -3.61
CA ASP A 192 -11.68 22.98 -2.36
C ASP A 192 -12.35 24.03 -1.48
N ASN A 193 -13.65 24.17 -1.65
CA ASN A 193 -14.51 25.07 -0.89
C ASN A 193 -15.28 24.35 0.21
N PHE A 194 -14.73 23.29 0.79
CA PHE A 194 -15.38 22.57 1.88
C PHE A 194 -15.69 23.52 3.04
N TYR A 195 -16.88 23.38 3.61
CA TYR A 195 -17.42 24.36 4.57
C TYR A 195 -16.48 24.66 5.75
N ALA A 196 -15.80 23.65 6.27
CA ALA A 196 -14.89 23.80 7.40
C ALA A 196 -13.71 24.76 7.11
N HIS A 197 -13.38 24.98 5.85
CA HIS A 197 -12.34 25.92 5.43
C HIS A 197 -12.90 27.31 5.14
N MET A 198 -14.16 27.40 4.69
CA MET A 198 -14.67 28.63 4.08
C MET A 198 -15.76 29.33 4.88
N ASP A 199 -16.50 28.62 5.74
CA ASP A 199 -17.68 29.17 6.42
C ASP A 199 -17.65 28.93 7.93
N ALA A 200 -17.26 29.96 8.68
CA ALA A 200 -17.23 29.92 10.14
C ALA A 200 -18.62 29.71 10.77
N THR A 201 -19.71 30.08 10.08
CA THR A 201 -21.06 29.96 10.61
C THR A 201 -21.63 28.55 10.56
N SER A 202 -21.05 27.70 9.71
CA SER A 202 -21.45 26.29 9.54
C SER A 202 -20.69 25.32 10.47
N LEU A 203 -19.92 25.84 11.45
CA LEU A 203 -19.07 25.01 12.31
C LEU A 203 -19.76 24.57 13.61
N GLU A 204 -20.94 25.10 13.93
CA GLU A 204 -21.68 24.71 15.13
C GLU A 204 -22.00 23.20 15.11
N GLY A 205 -21.69 22.53 16.22
CA GLY A 205 -21.87 21.09 16.36
C GLY A 205 -20.79 20.24 15.68
N THR A 206 -19.74 20.84 15.10
CA THR A 206 -18.58 20.12 14.53
C THR A 206 -17.45 20.00 15.56
N ILE A 207 -16.38 19.31 15.17
CA ILE A 207 -15.15 19.17 15.97
C ILE A 207 -14.21 20.39 15.85
N PHE A 208 -14.54 21.38 15.02
CA PHE A 208 -13.68 22.52 14.71
C PHE A 208 -14.08 23.76 15.53
N GLU A 209 -13.10 24.44 16.08
CA GLU A 209 -13.28 25.67 16.85
C GLU A 209 -13.36 26.93 15.98
N GLY A 210 -12.96 26.81 14.69
CA GLY A 210 -12.94 27.88 13.72
C GLY A 210 -12.60 27.33 12.32
N ARG A 211 -12.52 28.22 11.33
CA ARG A 211 -12.09 27.82 10.00
C ARG A 211 -10.70 27.16 10.07
N VAL A 212 -10.61 25.94 9.56
CA VAL A 212 -9.38 25.15 9.58
C VAL A 212 -8.64 25.23 8.25
N ALA A 213 -7.32 25.28 8.26
CA ALA A 213 -6.52 25.24 7.05
C ALA A 213 -6.67 23.87 6.34
N HIS A 214 -6.72 23.90 5.01
CA HIS A 214 -6.71 22.66 4.22
C HIS A 214 -5.47 21.84 4.51
N GLY A 215 -5.63 20.54 4.71
CA GLY A 215 -4.48 19.65 4.90
C GLY A 215 -3.49 19.71 3.73
N TYR A 216 -4.00 19.76 2.50
CA TYR A 216 -3.16 19.91 1.31
C TYR A 216 -2.46 21.28 1.22
N PHE A 217 -3.05 22.34 1.77
CA PHE A 217 -2.34 23.61 1.93
C PHE A 217 -1.13 23.45 2.85
N ILE A 218 -1.31 22.80 4.01
CA ILE A 218 -0.22 22.55 4.97
C ILE A 218 0.92 21.78 4.30
N LEU A 219 0.62 20.72 3.52
CA LEU A 219 1.64 19.99 2.76
C LEU A 219 2.35 20.85 1.72
N SER A 220 1.58 21.64 0.95
CA SER A 220 2.12 22.51 -0.09
C SER A 220 3.00 23.60 0.51
N LYS A 221 2.57 24.18 1.64
CA LYS A 221 3.36 25.18 2.36
C LYS A 221 4.61 24.57 2.97
N ALA A 222 4.52 23.39 3.56
CA ALA A 222 5.68 22.65 4.06
C ALA A 222 6.72 22.42 2.95
N ALA A 223 6.28 22.00 1.76
CA ALA A 223 7.17 21.84 0.60
C ALA A 223 7.87 23.17 0.24
N GLY A 224 7.13 24.26 0.24
CA GLY A 224 7.70 25.60 0.00
C GLY A 224 8.70 26.06 1.07
N LEU A 225 8.55 25.62 2.32
CA LEU A 225 9.46 25.95 3.40
C LEU A 225 10.76 25.15 3.35
N PHE A 226 10.72 23.86 3.02
CA PHE A 226 11.92 23.02 3.03
C PHE A 226 12.65 22.96 1.67
N VAL A 227 12.07 23.44 0.58
CA VAL A 227 12.72 23.36 -0.74
C VAL A 227 13.90 24.30 -0.81
N GLU A 228 15.00 23.83 -1.42
CA GLU A 228 16.14 24.66 -1.83
C GLU A 228 15.92 25.12 -3.27
N ALA A 229 15.74 26.41 -3.47
CA ALA A 229 15.35 26.97 -4.77
C ALA A 229 16.47 26.89 -5.84
N LYS A 230 17.73 26.73 -5.42
CA LYS A 230 18.87 26.67 -6.36
C LYS A 230 19.00 25.25 -6.92
N LYS A 231 19.36 25.16 -8.20
CA LYS A 231 19.66 23.86 -8.85
C LYS A 231 20.71 23.09 -8.04
N GLY A 232 20.39 21.85 -7.73
CA GLY A 232 21.22 20.93 -6.95
C GLY A 232 21.13 19.49 -7.44
N PRO A 233 21.60 18.51 -6.66
CA PRO A 233 21.56 17.09 -6.99
C PRO A 233 20.16 16.47 -7.00
N VAL A 234 19.18 17.10 -6.34
CA VAL A 234 17.78 16.62 -6.36
C VAL A 234 17.22 16.81 -7.76
N LEU A 235 16.81 15.72 -8.39
CA LEU A 235 16.28 15.71 -9.75
C LEU A 235 14.78 16.02 -9.76
N LEU A 236 14.02 15.37 -8.88
CA LEU A 236 12.58 15.58 -8.73
C LEU A 236 12.06 14.94 -7.42
N ASN A 237 10.92 15.43 -6.95
CA ASN A 237 10.06 14.76 -5.99
C ASN A 237 8.97 14.03 -6.78
N TYR A 238 8.83 12.73 -6.59
CA TYR A 238 7.92 11.90 -7.39
C TYR A 238 6.88 11.15 -6.57
N GLY A 239 6.89 11.31 -5.26
CA GLY A 239 5.93 10.60 -4.44
C GLY A 239 5.82 11.09 -3.02
N ILE A 240 4.71 10.74 -2.42
CA ILE A 240 4.37 10.96 -1.01
C ILE A 240 3.85 9.65 -0.45
N ASP A 241 4.46 9.19 0.64
CA ASP A 241 4.01 8.03 1.41
C ASP A 241 3.52 8.46 2.81
N GLU A 242 2.63 7.69 3.39
CA GLU A 242 2.28 7.77 4.81
C GLU A 242 1.86 9.16 5.31
N CYS A 243 1.08 9.90 4.52
CA CYS A 243 0.62 11.21 4.95
C CYS A 243 -0.49 11.11 6.01
N ARG A 244 -0.33 11.89 7.10
CA ARG A 244 -1.33 12.06 8.18
C ARG A 244 -1.35 13.49 8.65
N PHE A 245 -2.56 14.02 8.83
CA PHE A 245 -2.84 15.27 9.53
C PHE A 245 -3.23 14.91 10.97
N THR A 246 -2.41 15.29 11.93
CA THR A 246 -2.52 14.85 13.33
C THR A 246 -3.27 15.84 14.20
N LYS A 247 -3.34 17.12 13.77
CA LYS A 247 -3.98 18.21 14.47
C LYS A 247 -4.50 19.24 13.48
N PRO A 248 -5.71 19.84 13.70
CA PRO A 248 -6.16 20.95 12.87
C PRO A 248 -5.24 22.17 13.06
N VAL A 249 -5.04 22.92 11.99
CA VAL A 249 -4.28 24.18 11.98
C VAL A 249 -5.23 25.32 11.67
N TYR A 250 -5.28 26.31 12.55
CA TYR A 250 -6.15 27.47 12.42
C TYR A 250 -5.38 28.71 11.96
N PRO A 251 -6.07 29.71 11.36
CA PRO A 251 -5.45 31.01 11.11
C PRO A 251 -4.85 31.60 12.38
N GLY A 252 -3.64 32.15 12.26
CA GLY A 252 -2.85 32.67 13.38
C GLY A 252 -1.80 31.67 13.91
N ALA A 253 -1.98 30.37 13.71
CA ALA A 253 -0.97 29.38 14.06
C ALA A 253 0.27 29.52 13.18
N THR A 254 1.44 29.34 13.78
CA THR A 254 2.73 29.44 13.05
C THR A 254 3.34 28.06 12.92
N ILE A 255 3.53 27.60 11.67
CA ILE A 255 4.08 26.29 11.38
C ILE A 255 5.54 26.34 10.94
N GLY A 256 6.32 25.35 11.33
CA GLY A 256 7.68 25.07 10.88
C GLY A 256 7.78 23.61 10.40
N VAL A 257 8.90 23.28 9.76
CA VAL A 257 9.12 21.94 9.21
C VAL A 257 10.49 21.41 9.61
N LYS A 258 10.53 20.13 9.98
CA LYS A 258 11.75 19.32 10.03
C LYS A 258 11.72 18.33 8.86
N LEU A 259 12.77 18.36 8.06
CA LEU A 259 12.98 17.48 6.92
C LEU A 259 14.17 16.57 7.23
N THR A 260 13.91 15.31 7.54
CA THR A 260 14.91 14.34 7.99
C THR A 260 15.15 13.26 6.96
N VAL A 261 16.40 12.95 6.65
CA VAL A 261 16.74 11.80 5.77
C VAL A 261 16.30 10.51 6.46
N LYS A 262 15.27 9.85 5.91
CA LYS A 262 14.66 8.65 6.47
C LYS A 262 15.30 7.36 5.97
N GLU A 263 15.49 7.26 4.66
CA GLU A 263 15.97 6.04 4.00
C GLU A 263 16.66 6.40 2.68
N LYS A 264 17.65 5.62 2.31
CA LYS A 264 18.37 5.73 1.03
C LYS A 264 18.25 4.41 0.29
N ILE A 265 17.77 4.46 -0.96
CA ILE A 265 17.62 3.28 -1.80
C ILE A 265 18.45 3.48 -3.05
N ASP A 266 19.48 2.68 -3.21
CA ASP A 266 20.32 2.71 -4.40
C ASP A 266 19.54 2.25 -5.64
N GLN A 267 19.84 2.87 -6.78
CA GLN A 267 19.21 2.56 -8.05
C GLN A 267 20.29 2.21 -9.08
N GLU A 268 20.11 1.11 -9.77
CA GLU A 268 20.90 0.79 -10.94
C GLU A 268 20.49 1.67 -12.14
N LYS A 269 21.46 2.01 -12.99
CA LYS A 269 21.18 2.70 -14.26
C LYS A 269 20.35 1.78 -15.15
N ARG A 270 19.34 2.33 -15.81
CA ARG A 270 18.48 1.60 -16.74
C ARG A 270 19.12 1.43 -18.14
N SER A 271 20.04 2.31 -18.48
CA SER A 271 20.82 2.32 -19.71
C SER A 271 22.13 3.09 -19.49
N GLU A 272 23.08 3.01 -20.42
CA GLU A 272 24.34 3.74 -20.34
C GLU A 272 24.13 5.27 -20.25
N ASP A 273 23.12 5.79 -20.94
CA ASP A 273 22.77 7.22 -20.97
C ASP A 273 21.96 7.68 -19.75
N ASP A 274 21.52 6.76 -18.87
CA ASP A 274 20.73 7.13 -17.70
C ASP A 274 21.59 7.84 -16.65
N VAL A 275 21.01 8.85 -15.98
CA VAL A 275 21.67 9.54 -14.87
C VAL A 275 21.78 8.61 -13.67
N ALA A 276 23.00 8.37 -13.17
CA ALA A 276 23.19 7.61 -11.96
C ALA A 276 22.55 8.35 -10.77
N LYS A 277 21.61 7.69 -10.09
CA LYS A 277 20.74 8.27 -9.06
C LYS A 277 20.35 7.25 -8.01
N GLY A 278 19.87 7.71 -6.90
CA GLY A 278 19.20 6.92 -5.90
C GLY A 278 17.90 7.58 -5.45
N ILE A 279 17.06 6.81 -4.78
CA ILE A 279 15.88 7.33 -4.11
C ILE A 279 16.25 7.70 -2.69
N VAL A 280 15.89 8.90 -2.28
CA VAL A 280 15.99 9.33 -0.88
C VAL A 280 14.61 9.62 -0.37
N LYS A 281 14.24 8.93 0.71
CA LYS A 281 13.00 9.21 1.43
C LYS A 281 13.31 10.17 2.57
N TYR A 282 12.50 11.20 2.67
CA TYR A 282 12.60 12.16 3.77
C TYR A 282 11.36 12.06 4.65
N TYR A 283 11.56 11.96 5.94
CA TYR A 283 10.51 12.12 6.94
C TYR A 283 10.27 13.61 7.17
N VAL A 284 9.05 14.05 6.96
CA VAL A 284 8.63 15.44 7.08
C VAL A 284 7.72 15.56 8.28
N GLU A 285 8.11 16.37 9.24
CA GLU A 285 7.31 16.75 10.40
C GLU A 285 6.94 18.23 10.27
N VAL A 286 5.67 18.53 10.19
CA VAL A 286 5.16 19.90 10.29
C VAL A 286 4.70 20.10 11.72
N TYR A 287 5.27 21.09 12.39
CA TYR A 287 4.98 21.40 13.81
C TYR A 287 4.48 22.83 13.95
N ASP A 288 3.65 23.09 14.95
CA ASP A 288 3.11 24.41 15.24
C ASP A 288 4.01 25.21 16.21
N ASP A 289 3.53 26.35 16.65
CA ASP A 289 4.21 27.24 17.60
C ASP A 289 4.25 26.71 19.03
N THR A 290 3.52 25.63 19.33
CA THR A 290 3.60 24.89 20.60
C THR A 290 4.54 23.67 20.53
N ASP A 291 5.26 23.52 19.40
CA ASP A 291 6.10 22.36 19.05
C ASP A 291 5.31 21.03 18.93
N GLU A 292 3.97 21.08 18.78
CA GLU A 292 3.17 19.89 18.49
C GLU A 292 3.15 19.61 16.98
N VAL A 293 3.25 18.33 16.66
CA VAL A 293 3.22 17.86 15.26
C VAL A 293 1.80 17.92 14.74
N VAL A 294 1.58 18.70 13.67
CA VAL A 294 0.28 18.90 13.01
C VAL A 294 0.13 18.07 11.74
N ALA A 295 1.24 17.70 11.13
CA ALA A 295 1.24 16.76 9.99
C ALA A 295 2.56 16.01 9.92
N VAL A 296 2.48 14.75 9.46
CA VAL A 296 3.64 13.92 9.14
C VAL A 296 3.47 13.31 7.75
N THR A 297 4.57 13.21 7.02
CA THR A 297 4.58 12.50 5.73
C THR A 297 5.98 12.02 5.39
N THR A 298 6.07 11.10 4.45
CA THR A 298 7.34 10.72 3.83
C THR A 298 7.33 11.16 2.37
N ILE A 299 8.25 12.02 1.97
CA ILE A 299 8.42 12.40 0.57
C ILE A 299 9.52 11.56 -0.08
N LEU A 300 9.34 11.27 -1.37
CA LEU A 300 10.26 10.46 -2.16
C LEU A 300 10.90 11.31 -3.25
N THR A 301 12.22 11.44 -3.20
CA THR A 301 12.98 12.22 -4.19
C THR A 301 13.96 11.34 -4.93
N MET A 302 14.25 11.69 -6.17
CA MET A 302 15.40 11.16 -6.91
C MET A 302 16.58 12.11 -6.74
N VAL A 303 17.69 11.56 -6.28
CA VAL A 303 18.91 12.33 -6.02
C VAL A 303 20.06 11.78 -6.85
N LYS A 304 20.75 12.66 -7.54
CA LYS A 304 21.90 12.35 -8.37
C LYS A 304 23.06 11.79 -7.53
N LYS A 305 23.75 10.78 -8.02
CA LYS A 305 24.99 10.27 -7.46
C LYS A 305 26.18 11.15 -7.82
N LEU A 306 27.25 11.09 -7.01
CA LEU A 306 28.54 11.72 -7.33
C LEU A 306 29.18 11.06 -8.53
N ASP A 307 29.26 9.74 -8.50
CA ASP A 307 29.74 8.92 -9.60
C ASP A 307 28.65 8.72 -10.64
N GLN A 308 28.93 9.11 -11.86
CA GLN A 308 28.04 8.96 -13.02
C GLN A 308 28.48 7.85 -13.97
N SER A 309 29.57 7.14 -13.65
CA SER A 309 30.07 6.01 -14.45
C SER A 309 29.07 4.84 -14.53
#